data_ca7ce1d4efb23db0e4f2bcae27ce5dc6
#
_entry.id   ca7ce1d4efb23db0e4f2bcae27ce5dc6
#
_cell.length_a   1.000
_cell.length_b   1.000
_cell.length_c   1.000
_cell.angle_alpha   90.00
_cell.angle_beta   90.00
_cell.angle_gamma   90.00
#
_symmetry.space_group_name_H-M   'P 1'
#
loop_
_entity.id
_entity.type
_entity.pdbx_description
1 polymer ?
#
loop_
_entity_poly.entity_id
_entity_poly.type
_entity_poly.pdbx_seq_one_letter_code
_entity_poly.pdbx_strand_id
1 'polypeptide(L)'
;MDHSDIHRLAQVPFYAEQAGEVALFGHAFRQRLPVLIKGPTGCGKTRFVEHMAARLGRPLITVSCHDDLSAADLVGRHLIGEQGTVWADGPLARAVRSGAICYLDEVVEARQDTAVVLHPLADDRRELYLERTGEVLRAPPGFMLVVSYNPGYQNLLKGMKPSTRQRFVAMRFGYPPESEEVRIVAREAQVDSALAAQVVKLG
;
A
#
# COMPACT_ATOMS: atom_id res chain seq x y z
N MET A 1 17.40 -10.31 -0.37
CA MET A 1 17.40 -8.93 -0.89
C MET A 1 16.23 -8.22 -0.25
N ASP A 2 16.49 -7.17 0.52
CA ASP A 2 15.46 -6.47 1.30
C ASP A 2 14.73 -5.47 0.38
N HIS A 3 13.56 -5.84 -0.13
CA HIS A 3 12.76 -5.04 -1.07
C HIS A 3 11.90 -3.96 -0.38
N SER A 4 12.20 -3.60 0.86
CA SER A 4 11.41 -2.64 1.64
C SER A 4 12.16 -1.34 1.91
N ASP A 5 12.79 -0.77 0.90
CA ASP A 5 13.43 0.53 1.03
C ASP A 5 12.41 1.66 1.20
N ILE A 6 12.71 2.58 2.12
CA ILE A 6 11.92 3.82 2.29
C ILE A 6 12.23 4.71 1.10
N HIS A 7 11.34 4.75 0.12
CA HIS A 7 11.52 5.58 -1.08
C HIS A 7 10.82 6.93 -0.91
N ARG A 8 11.59 8.03 -0.92
CA ARG A 8 11.06 9.32 -1.34
C ARG A 8 11.17 9.39 -2.85
N LEU A 9 10.05 9.38 -3.53
CA LEU A 9 10.02 9.56 -4.98
C LEU A 9 10.50 10.97 -5.31
N ALA A 10 11.58 11.08 -6.08
CA ALA A 10 12.19 12.35 -6.47
C ALA A 10 11.29 13.18 -7.40
N GLN A 11 10.38 12.52 -8.11
CA GLN A 11 9.40 13.13 -9.01
C GLN A 11 8.03 12.50 -8.78
N VAL A 12 6.97 13.28 -8.99
CA VAL A 12 5.60 12.76 -8.94
C VAL A 12 5.36 11.89 -10.17
N PRO A 13 5.17 10.56 -10.03
CA PRO A 13 4.87 9.70 -11.17
C PRO A 13 3.60 10.15 -11.87
N PHE A 14 3.54 9.98 -13.18
CA PHE A 14 2.33 10.28 -13.93
C PHE A 14 1.21 9.31 -13.51
N TYR A 15 0.04 9.88 -13.30
CA TYR A 15 -1.19 9.14 -13.04
C TYR A 15 -2.36 9.84 -13.73
N ALA A 16 -3.17 9.07 -14.45
CA ALA A 16 -4.39 9.56 -15.10
C ALA A 16 -5.58 9.33 -14.17
N GLU A 17 -6.06 10.39 -13.52
CA GLU A 17 -7.21 10.33 -12.60
C GLU A 17 -8.48 9.91 -13.35
N GLN A 18 -9.26 8.99 -12.76
CA GLN A 18 -10.45 8.40 -13.39
C GLN A 18 -11.76 8.93 -12.78
N ALA A 19 -11.85 9.01 -11.45
CA ALA A 19 -13.12 9.21 -10.77
C ALA A 19 -13.01 9.99 -9.44
N GLY A 20 -12.06 10.92 -9.32
CA GLY A 20 -11.91 11.75 -8.11
C GLY A 20 -11.18 11.03 -6.95
N GLU A 21 -10.51 9.90 -7.23
CA GLU A 21 -9.78 9.11 -6.25
C GLU A 21 -8.61 9.87 -5.64
N VAL A 22 -8.02 10.82 -6.37
CA VAL A 22 -6.95 11.70 -5.89
C VAL A 22 -7.45 12.59 -4.75
N ALA A 23 -8.61 13.20 -4.92
CA ALA A 23 -9.23 14.06 -3.91
C ALA A 23 -9.66 13.24 -2.68
N LEU A 24 -10.27 12.05 -2.91
CA LEU A 24 -10.71 11.15 -1.85
C LEU A 24 -9.55 10.63 -1.01
N PHE A 25 -8.44 10.20 -1.64
CA PHE A 25 -7.24 9.78 -0.93
C PHE A 25 -6.64 10.91 -0.10
N GLY A 26 -6.53 12.10 -0.68
CA GLY A 26 -6.05 13.28 0.04
C GLY A 26 -6.93 13.64 1.24
N HIS A 27 -8.24 13.45 1.14
CA HIS A 27 -9.17 13.62 2.26
C HIS A 27 -8.95 12.56 3.33
N ALA A 28 -8.87 11.28 2.96
CA ALA A 28 -8.59 10.17 3.87
C ALA A 28 -7.27 10.40 4.63
N PHE A 29 -6.21 10.85 3.93
CA PHE A 29 -4.92 11.17 4.54
C PHE A 29 -5.04 12.27 5.62
N ARG A 30 -5.73 13.39 5.32
CA ARG A 30 -5.93 14.47 6.29
C ARG A 30 -6.73 14.02 7.52
N GLN A 31 -7.70 13.13 7.32
CA GLN A 31 -8.51 12.54 8.38
C GLN A 31 -7.82 11.35 9.08
N ARG A 32 -6.61 10.98 8.66
CA ARG A 32 -5.82 9.84 9.19
C ARG A 32 -6.56 8.50 9.07
N LEU A 33 -7.41 8.36 8.07
CA LEU A 33 -8.16 7.13 7.80
C LEU A 33 -7.35 6.19 6.93
N PRO A 34 -7.38 4.86 7.19
CA PRO A 34 -6.75 3.90 6.31
C PRO A 34 -7.55 3.76 5.00
N VAL A 35 -6.86 3.37 3.92
CA VAL A 35 -7.44 3.20 2.60
C VAL A 35 -7.40 1.75 2.15
N LEU A 36 -8.50 1.28 1.58
CA LEU A 36 -8.64 -0.03 0.96
C LEU A 36 -8.90 0.14 -0.53
N ILE A 37 -7.98 -0.31 -1.36
CA ILE A 37 -8.08 -0.24 -2.82
C ILE A 37 -8.49 -1.60 -3.37
N LYS A 38 -9.63 -1.65 -4.05
CA LYS A 38 -10.15 -2.83 -4.72
C LYS A 38 -10.06 -2.66 -6.23
N GLY A 39 -9.42 -3.58 -6.93
CA GLY A 39 -9.36 -3.54 -8.40
C GLY A 39 -8.55 -4.69 -8.99
N PRO A 40 -8.75 -5.01 -10.29
CA PRO A 40 -8.03 -6.08 -10.96
C PRO A 40 -6.52 -5.79 -11.01
N THR A 41 -5.74 -6.83 -11.33
CA THR A 41 -4.30 -6.68 -11.57
C THR A 41 -4.08 -5.79 -12.80
N GLY A 42 -3.05 -4.95 -12.78
CA GLY A 42 -2.71 -4.06 -13.90
C GLY A 42 -3.55 -2.78 -14.02
N CYS A 43 -4.58 -2.54 -13.21
CA CYS A 43 -5.41 -1.33 -13.29
C CYS A 43 -4.79 -0.06 -12.66
N GLY A 44 -3.49 -0.07 -12.32
CA GLY A 44 -2.77 1.12 -11.87
C GLY A 44 -2.82 1.42 -10.36
N LYS A 45 -3.21 0.45 -9.48
CA LYS A 45 -3.28 0.65 -8.02
C LYS A 45 -1.95 1.13 -7.42
N THR A 46 -0.86 0.42 -7.71
CA THR A 46 0.48 0.75 -7.20
C THR A 46 0.94 2.10 -7.70
N ARG A 47 0.77 2.39 -9.00
CA ARG A 47 1.10 3.69 -9.59
C ARG A 47 0.32 4.84 -8.93
N PHE A 48 -0.95 4.63 -8.60
CA PHE A 48 -1.76 5.60 -7.88
C PHE A 48 -1.20 5.90 -6.49
N VAL A 49 -0.82 4.86 -5.72
CA VAL A 49 -0.26 5.05 -4.37
C VAL A 49 1.09 5.77 -4.43
N GLU A 50 1.96 5.42 -5.39
CA GLU A 50 3.21 6.14 -5.67
C GLU A 50 2.96 7.62 -5.98
N HIS A 51 2.02 7.90 -6.89
CA HIS A 51 1.61 9.26 -7.24
C HIS A 51 1.18 10.04 -6.00
N MET A 52 0.32 9.45 -5.18
CA MET A 52 -0.20 10.11 -3.98
C MET A 52 0.87 10.31 -2.91
N ALA A 53 1.76 9.35 -2.70
CA ALA A 53 2.89 9.49 -1.77
C ALA A 53 3.79 10.65 -2.17
N ALA A 54 4.17 10.72 -3.45
CA ALA A 54 4.99 11.82 -3.99
C ALA A 54 4.26 13.17 -3.86
N ARG A 55 2.99 13.23 -4.23
CA ARG A 55 2.17 14.45 -4.16
C ARG A 55 1.98 14.97 -2.73
N LEU A 56 1.90 14.07 -1.75
CA LEU A 56 1.80 14.40 -0.34
C LEU A 56 3.18 14.66 0.32
N GLY A 57 4.28 14.47 -0.42
CA GLY A 57 5.64 14.62 0.09
C GLY A 57 5.98 13.58 1.18
N ARG A 58 5.36 12.38 1.11
CA ARG A 58 5.54 11.33 2.10
C ARG A 58 6.41 10.21 1.57
N PRO A 59 7.27 9.63 2.44
CA PRO A 59 7.95 8.39 2.10
C PRO A 59 6.91 7.28 1.87
N LEU A 60 7.23 6.36 0.97
CA LEU A 60 6.42 5.19 0.67
C LEU A 60 7.21 3.93 1.02
N ILE A 61 6.56 3.02 1.73
CA ILE A 61 7.05 1.65 1.93
C ILE A 61 6.02 0.72 1.33
N THR A 62 6.40 0.02 0.27
CA THR A 62 5.56 -0.97 -0.41
C THR A 62 5.95 -2.37 0.00
N VAL A 63 4.97 -3.20 0.31
CA VAL A 63 5.14 -4.62 0.61
C VAL A 63 4.24 -5.42 -0.31
N SER A 64 4.81 -6.24 -1.17
CA SER A 64 4.07 -7.26 -1.91
C SER A 64 3.73 -8.40 -0.97
N CYS A 65 2.46 -8.61 -0.72
CA CYS A 65 2.00 -9.69 0.13
C CYS A 65 1.97 -11.01 -0.66
N HIS A 66 2.31 -12.10 0.02
CA HIS A 66 2.29 -13.47 -0.50
C HIS A 66 1.97 -14.42 0.66
N ASP A 67 1.68 -15.68 0.36
CA ASP A 67 1.20 -16.70 1.31
C ASP A 67 2.18 -17.05 2.44
N ASP A 68 3.48 -16.80 2.25
CA ASP A 68 4.49 -16.96 3.30
C ASP A 68 4.66 -15.73 4.19
N LEU A 69 4.12 -14.56 3.82
CA LEU A 69 4.28 -13.32 4.58
C LEU A 69 3.52 -13.39 5.90
N SER A 70 4.26 -13.35 7.00
CA SER A 70 3.73 -13.41 8.36
C SER A 70 3.65 -12.02 9.03
N ALA A 71 2.92 -11.93 10.14
CA ALA A 71 2.91 -10.75 11.00
C ALA A 71 4.32 -10.37 11.48
N ALA A 72 5.17 -11.36 11.79
CA ALA A 72 6.54 -11.12 12.23
C ALA A 72 7.39 -10.45 11.13
N ASP A 73 7.19 -10.79 9.86
CA ASP A 73 7.91 -10.16 8.75
C ASP A 73 7.50 -8.70 8.58
N LEU A 74 6.24 -8.36 8.83
CA LEU A 74 5.75 -6.97 8.79
C LEU A 74 6.24 -6.15 9.99
N VAL A 75 6.22 -6.73 11.18
CA VAL A 75 6.50 -6.02 12.43
C VAL A 75 8.00 -5.94 12.70
N GLY A 76 8.70 -7.06 12.58
CA GLY A 76 10.14 -7.15 12.82
C GLY A 76 10.54 -8.46 13.48
N ARG A 77 11.84 -8.69 13.52
CA ARG A 77 12.44 -9.91 14.05
C ARG A 77 13.80 -9.66 14.69
N HIS A 78 14.21 -10.57 15.56
CA HIS A 78 15.58 -10.59 16.06
C HIS A 78 16.52 -11.18 15.01
N LEU A 79 17.61 -10.50 14.75
CA LEU A 79 18.70 -10.96 13.90
C LEU A 79 19.89 -11.32 14.78
N ILE A 80 20.58 -12.42 14.46
CA ILE A 80 21.82 -12.82 15.12
C ILE A 80 22.95 -12.09 14.40
N GLY A 81 23.62 -11.18 15.09
CA GLY A 81 24.81 -10.47 14.62
C GLY A 81 26.06 -10.92 15.39
N GLU A 82 27.22 -10.41 14.97
CA GLU A 82 28.52 -10.73 15.59
C GLU A 82 28.59 -10.33 17.09
N GLN A 83 27.82 -9.33 17.52
CA GLN A 83 27.78 -8.82 18.89
C GLN A 83 26.55 -9.28 19.68
N GLY A 84 25.81 -10.28 19.18
CA GLY A 84 24.60 -10.80 19.82
C GLY A 84 23.33 -10.61 19.01
N THR A 85 22.20 -10.78 19.67
CA THR A 85 20.88 -10.66 19.03
C THR A 85 20.41 -9.21 19.02
N VAL A 86 20.10 -8.67 17.82
CA VAL A 86 19.63 -7.32 17.62
C VAL A 86 18.23 -7.35 17.02
N TRP A 87 17.34 -6.49 17.50
CA TRP A 87 16.03 -6.30 16.90
C TRP A 87 16.14 -5.54 15.58
N ALA A 88 15.46 -6.01 14.54
CA ALA A 88 15.31 -5.33 13.27
C ALA A 88 13.83 -5.07 12.99
N ASP A 89 13.46 -3.80 12.84
CA ASP A 89 12.11 -3.40 12.48
C ASP A 89 11.73 -3.91 11.08
N GLY A 90 10.55 -4.51 10.97
CA GLY A 90 9.95 -4.86 9.69
C GLY A 90 9.39 -3.63 8.96
N PRO A 91 8.92 -3.80 7.72
CA PRO A 91 8.47 -2.67 6.89
C PRO A 91 7.32 -1.87 7.51
N LEU A 92 6.38 -2.52 8.19
CA LEU A 92 5.27 -1.85 8.85
C LEU A 92 5.75 -1.02 10.05
N ALA A 93 6.65 -1.55 10.89
CA ALA A 93 7.21 -0.82 12.01
C ALA A 93 8.03 0.39 11.54
N ARG A 94 8.84 0.22 10.49
CA ARG A 94 9.59 1.31 9.85
C ARG A 94 8.67 2.39 9.31
N ALA A 95 7.55 2.01 8.67
CA ALA A 95 6.55 2.96 8.18
C ALA A 95 5.92 3.77 9.31
N VAL A 96 5.56 3.10 10.41
CA VAL A 96 5.00 3.78 11.59
C VAL A 96 6.01 4.75 12.19
N ARG A 97 7.26 4.33 12.41
CA ARG A 97 8.29 5.20 12.99
C ARG A 97 8.62 6.43 12.12
N SER A 98 8.68 6.23 10.80
CA SER A 98 9.02 7.32 9.86
C SER A 98 7.85 8.21 9.46
N GLY A 99 6.61 7.84 9.80
CA GLY A 99 5.42 8.54 9.33
C GLY A 99 5.21 8.40 7.83
N ALA A 100 5.61 7.26 7.26
CA ALA A 100 5.46 6.94 5.86
C ALA A 100 4.05 6.45 5.52
N ILE A 101 3.72 6.43 4.23
CA ILE A 101 2.61 5.64 3.70
C ILE A 101 3.09 4.20 3.61
N CYS A 102 2.40 3.28 4.31
CA CYS A 102 2.63 1.84 4.22
C CYS A 102 1.61 1.23 3.26
N TYR A 103 2.08 0.74 2.12
CA TYR A 103 1.24 0.11 1.12
C TYR A 103 1.45 -1.41 1.11
N LEU A 104 0.42 -2.15 1.50
CA LEU A 104 0.39 -3.60 1.44
C LEU A 104 -0.38 -4.02 0.18
N ASP A 105 0.37 -4.40 -0.85
CA ASP A 105 -0.21 -4.83 -2.11
C ASP A 105 -0.65 -6.30 -2.02
N GLU A 106 -1.85 -6.58 -2.50
CA GLU A 106 -2.48 -7.90 -2.47
C GLU A 106 -2.56 -8.51 -1.06
N VAL A 107 -2.95 -7.69 -0.07
CA VAL A 107 -3.00 -8.07 1.36
C VAL A 107 -3.76 -9.37 1.65
N VAL A 108 -4.65 -9.76 0.77
CA VAL A 108 -5.42 -11.01 0.85
C VAL A 108 -4.58 -12.27 0.63
N GLU A 109 -3.41 -12.16 0.03
CA GLU A 109 -2.47 -13.27 -0.17
C GLU A 109 -1.57 -13.50 1.05
N ALA A 110 -1.52 -12.54 2.00
CA ALA A 110 -0.77 -12.72 3.23
C ALA A 110 -1.45 -13.69 4.19
N ARG A 111 -0.68 -14.22 5.12
CA ARG A 111 -1.21 -15.09 6.20
C ARG A 111 -2.25 -14.35 7.04
N GLN A 112 -3.20 -15.09 7.60
CA GLN A 112 -4.29 -14.51 8.41
C GLN A 112 -3.80 -13.76 9.65
N ASP A 113 -2.63 -14.13 10.20
CA ASP A 113 -2.04 -13.45 11.36
C ASP A 113 -1.64 -12.00 11.06
N THR A 114 -1.36 -11.66 9.80
CA THR A 114 -1.06 -10.27 9.39
C THR A 114 -2.23 -9.31 9.67
N ALA A 115 -3.47 -9.78 9.52
CA ALA A 115 -4.64 -8.97 9.82
C ALA A 115 -4.69 -8.51 11.29
N VAL A 116 -4.17 -9.30 12.22
CA VAL A 116 -4.18 -8.99 13.65
C VAL A 116 -3.35 -7.75 13.96
N VAL A 117 -2.18 -7.62 13.35
CA VAL A 117 -1.28 -6.47 13.58
C VAL A 117 -1.76 -5.20 12.88
N LEU A 118 -2.60 -5.32 11.84
CA LEU A 118 -3.17 -4.17 11.14
C LEU A 118 -4.37 -3.54 11.88
N HIS A 119 -5.11 -4.32 12.67
CA HIS A 119 -6.32 -3.85 13.34
C HIS A 119 -6.10 -2.61 14.23
N PRO A 120 -5.11 -2.58 15.16
CA PRO A 120 -4.90 -1.42 16.03
C PRO A 120 -4.37 -0.19 15.27
N LEU A 121 -3.76 -0.38 14.11
CA LEU A 121 -3.33 0.71 13.22
C LEU A 121 -4.48 1.31 12.42
N ALA A 122 -5.49 0.49 12.12
CA ALA A 122 -6.68 0.90 11.36
C ALA A 122 -7.77 1.51 12.25
N ASP A 123 -7.63 1.49 13.58
CA ASP A 123 -8.59 2.09 14.51
C ASP A 123 -8.08 3.40 15.13
N ASP A 124 -8.89 4.01 15.98
CA ASP A 124 -8.61 5.30 16.63
C ASP A 124 -7.36 5.28 17.50
N ARG A 125 -6.92 4.11 17.97
CA ARG A 125 -5.69 3.93 18.74
C ARG A 125 -4.46 4.26 17.90
N ARG A 126 -4.45 3.85 16.62
CA ARG A 126 -3.33 4.05 15.69
C ARG A 126 -2.01 3.54 16.27
N GLU A 127 -2.02 2.32 16.81
CA GLU A 127 -0.90 1.71 17.53
C GLU A 127 -0.44 0.42 16.85
N LEU A 128 0.88 0.19 16.89
CA LEU A 128 1.50 -1.08 16.51
C LEU A 128 2.21 -1.66 17.72
N TYR A 129 1.82 -2.87 18.11
CA TYR A 129 2.42 -3.58 19.24
C TYR A 129 3.60 -4.41 18.77
N LEU A 130 4.79 -4.12 19.31
CA LEU A 130 6.00 -4.92 19.12
C LEU A 130 6.12 -5.89 20.29
N GLU A 131 5.35 -6.98 20.27
CA GLU A 131 5.24 -7.93 21.39
C GLU A 131 6.59 -8.47 21.87
N ARG A 132 7.54 -8.69 20.93
CA ARG A 132 8.86 -9.26 21.25
C ARG A 132 9.80 -8.28 21.95
N THR A 133 9.58 -6.98 21.84
CA THR A 133 10.35 -5.93 22.52
C THR A 133 9.58 -5.27 23.64
N GLY A 134 8.27 -5.53 23.75
CA GLY A 134 7.37 -4.87 24.70
C GLY A 134 7.08 -3.41 24.36
N GLU A 135 7.47 -2.94 23.18
CA GLU A 135 7.26 -1.57 22.74
C GLU A 135 5.89 -1.39 22.06
N VAL A 136 5.27 -0.24 22.25
CA VAL A 136 4.05 0.18 21.52
C VAL A 136 4.39 1.41 20.71
N LEU A 137 4.33 1.29 19.37
CA LEU A 137 4.54 2.40 18.46
C LEU A 137 3.21 3.11 18.18
N ARG A 138 3.17 4.40 18.44
CA ARG A 138 2.03 5.26 18.05
C ARG A 138 2.29 5.87 16.68
N ALA A 139 1.35 5.64 15.75
CA ALA A 139 1.47 6.16 14.41
C ALA A 139 1.36 7.70 14.38
N PRO A 140 2.39 8.41 13.89
CA PRO A 140 2.37 9.87 13.79
C PRO A 140 1.35 10.34 12.74
N PRO A 141 1.00 11.64 12.71
CA PRO A 141 0.01 12.17 11.75
C PRO A 141 0.33 11.90 10.29
N GLY A 142 1.61 11.76 9.95
CA GLY A 142 2.06 11.47 8.58
C GLY A 142 1.90 10.01 8.14
N PHE A 143 1.70 9.09 9.07
CA PHE A 143 1.51 7.67 8.75
C PHE A 143 0.13 7.41 8.16
N MET A 144 0.08 6.61 7.11
CA MET A 144 -1.15 6.11 6.52
C MET A 144 -0.99 4.63 6.12
N LEU A 145 -1.96 3.82 6.50
CA LEU A 145 -2.07 2.43 6.05
C LEU A 145 -2.91 2.39 4.77
N VAL A 146 -2.35 1.83 3.71
CA VAL A 146 -3.02 1.56 2.45
C VAL A 146 -2.92 0.06 2.17
N VAL A 147 -4.03 -0.57 1.88
CA VAL A 147 -4.06 -1.99 1.51
C VAL A 147 -4.77 -2.16 0.17
N SER A 148 -4.33 -3.11 -0.64
CA SER A 148 -5.02 -3.45 -1.89
C SER A 148 -5.40 -4.91 -1.96
N TYR A 149 -6.37 -5.22 -2.80
CA TYR A 149 -6.70 -6.58 -3.16
C TYR A 149 -7.38 -6.67 -4.54
N ASN A 150 -7.24 -7.85 -5.16
CA ASN A 150 -7.94 -8.19 -6.38
C ASN A 150 -9.26 -8.91 -6.04
N PRO A 151 -10.41 -8.46 -6.58
CA PRO A 151 -11.72 -9.06 -6.29
C PRO A 151 -11.87 -10.52 -6.72
N GLY A 152 -11.04 -11.04 -7.61
CA GLY A 152 -11.02 -12.46 -7.99
C GLY A 152 -10.68 -13.41 -6.84
N TYR A 153 -10.02 -12.93 -5.79
CA TYR A 153 -9.59 -13.70 -4.61
C TYR A 153 -10.48 -13.47 -3.38
N GLN A 154 -11.79 -13.50 -3.55
CA GLN A 154 -12.78 -13.12 -2.52
C GLN A 154 -12.70 -13.88 -1.18
N ASN A 155 -12.02 -15.02 -1.12
CA ASN A 155 -12.00 -15.86 0.09
C ASN A 155 -11.13 -15.33 1.23
N LEU A 156 -10.26 -14.38 1.00
CA LEU A 156 -9.18 -14.01 1.93
C LEU A 156 -9.44 -12.73 2.75
N LEU A 157 -10.40 -11.88 2.35
CA LEU A 157 -10.91 -10.83 3.25
C LEU A 157 -11.64 -11.39 4.50
N LYS A 158 -11.84 -12.71 4.56
CA LYS A 158 -12.39 -13.39 5.75
C LYS A 158 -11.50 -13.26 6.98
N GLY A 159 -10.18 -13.01 6.82
CA GLY A 159 -9.27 -12.76 7.94
C GLY A 159 -9.47 -11.39 8.60
N MET A 160 -9.94 -10.39 7.87
CA MET A 160 -10.25 -9.08 8.44
C MET A 160 -11.68 -9.07 9.01
N LYS A 161 -11.80 -8.80 10.31
CA LYS A 161 -13.12 -8.65 10.96
C LYS A 161 -13.95 -7.59 10.23
N PRO A 162 -15.28 -7.77 10.09
CA PRO A 162 -16.16 -6.77 9.48
C PRO A 162 -15.99 -5.36 10.07
N SER A 163 -15.84 -5.27 11.37
CA SER A 163 -15.61 -4.01 12.11
C SER A 163 -14.33 -3.30 11.70
N THR A 164 -13.27 -4.04 11.32
CA THR A 164 -12.02 -3.45 10.83
C THR A 164 -12.19 -2.92 9.42
N ARG A 165 -12.86 -3.69 8.55
CA ARG A 165 -13.11 -3.25 7.16
C ARG A 165 -13.94 -1.97 7.08
N GLN A 166 -14.90 -1.78 7.99
CA GLN A 166 -15.73 -0.58 8.06
C GLN A 166 -14.96 0.71 8.39
N ARG A 167 -13.72 0.59 8.86
CA ARG A 167 -12.85 1.75 9.18
C ARG A 167 -12.07 2.26 7.97
N PHE A 168 -11.99 1.47 6.91
CA PHE A 168 -11.27 1.84 5.70
C PHE A 168 -12.13 2.69 4.77
N VAL A 169 -11.52 3.73 4.21
CA VAL A 169 -12.06 4.39 3.03
C VAL A 169 -11.85 3.47 1.83
N ALA A 170 -12.95 2.92 1.30
CA ALA A 170 -12.87 1.98 0.19
C ALA A 170 -12.87 2.72 -1.16
N MET A 171 -11.90 2.37 -2.01
CA MET A 171 -11.77 2.87 -3.38
C MET A 171 -11.87 1.71 -4.36
N ARG A 172 -12.60 1.91 -5.45
CA ARG A 172 -12.73 0.91 -6.51
C ARG A 172 -11.99 1.40 -7.75
N PHE A 173 -11.08 0.55 -8.22
CA PHE A 173 -10.30 0.74 -9.44
C PHE A 173 -10.79 -0.22 -10.52
N GLY A 174 -10.77 0.24 -11.76
CA GLY A 174 -11.01 -0.53 -12.96
C GLY A 174 -9.97 -0.22 -14.01
N TYR A 175 -10.05 -0.87 -15.15
CA TYR A 175 -9.23 -0.47 -16.30
C TYR A 175 -9.70 0.89 -16.82
N PRO A 176 -8.78 1.76 -17.26
CA PRO A 176 -9.15 3.05 -17.85
C PRO A 176 -9.89 2.83 -19.19
N PRO A 177 -10.67 3.82 -19.65
CA PRO A 177 -11.18 3.81 -21.01
C PRO A 177 -10.04 3.77 -22.02
N GLU A 178 -10.28 3.17 -23.21
CA GLU A 178 -9.26 3.00 -24.27
C GLU A 178 -8.50 4.30 -24.59
N SER A 179 -9.20 5.43 -24.67
CA SER A 179 -8.59 6.74 -24.93
C SER A 179 -7.59 7.18 -23.85
N GLU A 180 -7.88 6.87 -22.57
CA GLU A 180 -6.98 7.17 -21.46
C GLU A 180 -5.83 6.17 -21.43
N GLU A 181 -6.08 4.90 -21.75
CA GLU A 181 -5.05 3.89 -21.84
C GLU A 181 -4.02 4.22 -22.91
N VAL A 182 -4.45 4.65 -24.10
CA VAL A 182 -3.57 5.16 -25.15
C VAL A 182 -2.70 6.33 -24.63
N ARG A 183 -3.29 7.25 -23.89
CA ARG A 183 -2.57 8.39 -23.30
C ARG A 183 -1.52 7.94 -22.27
N ILE A 184 -1.87 6.95 -21.43
CA ILE A 184 -0.96 6.39 -20.44
C ILE A 184 0.21 5.69 -21.16
N VAL A 185 -0.07 4.82 -22.12
CA VAL A 185 0.95 4.09 -22.89
C VAL A 185 1.87 5.05 -23.65
N ALA A 186 1.31 6.04 -24.35
CA ALA A 186 2.09 7.05 -25.08
C ALA A 186 3.08 7.76 -24.15
N ARG A 187 2.63 8.12 -22.94
CA ARG A 187 3.47 8.85 -21.97
C ARG A 187 4.50 7.97 -21.28
N GLU A 188 4.12 6.78 -20.83
CA GLU A 188 5.02 5.86 -20.09
C GLU A 188 6.09 5.27 -21.02
N ALA A 189 5.71 4.88 -22.25
CA ALA A 189 6.63 4.35 -23.24
C ALA A 189 7.36 5.42 -24.07
N GLN A 190 7.00 6.70 -23.93
CA GLN A 190 7.54 7.82 -24.72
C GLN A 190 7.39 7.61 -26.23
N VAL A 191 6.26 7.07 -26.65
CA VAL A 191 5.91 6.83 -28.05
C VAL A 191 4.80 7.77 -28.51
N ASP A 192 4.61 7.89 -29.83
CA ASP A 192 3.50 8.66 -30.37
C ASP A 192 2.14 7.97 -30.12
N SER A 193 1.08 8.74 -30.20
CA SER A 193 -0.27 8.25 -29.93
C SER A 193 -0.76 7.19 -30.93
N ALA A 194 -0.23 7.17 -32.18
CA ALA A 194 -0.63 6.20 -33.18
C ALA A 194 -0.07 4.81 -32.83
N LEU A 195 1.21 4.75 -32.43
CA LEU A 195 1.83 3.51 -31.95
C LEU A 195 1.19 3.04 -30.64
N ALA A 196 0.95 3.95 -29.70
CA ALA A 196 0.27 3.64 -28.44
C ALA A 196 -1.12 3.03 -28.68
N ALA A 197 -1.91 3.58 -29.62
CA ALA A 197 -3.21 3.03 -29.98
C ALA A 197 -3.15 1.64 -30.61
N GLN A 198 -2.08 1.33 -31.36
CA GLN A 198 -1.87 -0.03 -31.86
C GLN A 198 -1.55 -1.01 -30.73
N VAL A 199 -0.72 -0.63 -29.79
CA VAL A 199 -0.36 -1.47 -28.62
C VAL A 199 -1.61 -1.76 -27.78
N VAL A 200 -2.42 -0.76 -27.46
CA VAL A 200 -3.65 -0.92 -26.65
C VAL A 200 -4.66 -1.86 -27.31
N LYS A 201 -4.75 -1.90 -28.64
CA LYS A 201 -5.63 -2.83 -29.37
C LYS A 201 -5.17 -4.29 -29.35
N LEU A 202 -3.95 -4.57 -28.96
CA LEU A 202 -3.39 -5.92 -28.89
C LEU A 202 -3.51 -6.55 -27.49
N GLY A 203 -3.81 -5.77 -26.45
CA GLY A 203 -3.97 -6.20 -25.06
C GLY A 203 -5.42 -6.33 -24.67
#